data_f3dcf95bc947635932f4c81cc052c3c6
#
_entry.id   f3dcf95bc947635932f4c81cc052c3c6
#
_cell.length_a   1.000
_cell.length_b   1.000
_cell.length_c   1.000
_cell.angle_alpha   90.00
_cell.angle_beta   90.00
_cell.angle_gamma   90.00
#
_symmetry.space_group_name_H-M   'P 1'
#
loop_
_entity.id
_entity.type
_entity.pdbx_description
1 polymer ?
#
loop_
_entity_poly.entity_id
_entity_poly.type
_entity_poly.pdbx_seq_one_letter_code
_entity_poly.pdbx_strand_id
1 'polypeptide(L)'
;MNPILRPAPPALRRFSLAAVALLPLLAGCGSKDKEADTNAPPPTVETLYNNGIDALNGERYDTAGDQFKTLEQNYPYSPWAVKAQLMQGYTQYKQSHYTDAIGTLDRFIQLHPAGQEVAYAYYLRALCYYEQISDIQRDQEDTRQAMAALQEVINRFPGTAYARDAQLKIDLGRDHLAGKEMAIGRWYQEQHLYEAAIGRFQVVVNDYQTTNHVAEALARLTEIYLVLGLPDEARKSAAVLGYNYPGSVWYQDTYNQLARDHLLAAGAPVPTGGGRGFFSRAWDSIF
;
A
#
# COMPACT_ATOMS: atom_id res chain seq x y z
N MET A 1 -4.37 -63.16 16.94
CA MET A 1 -4.80 -63.87 18.17
C MET A 1 -5.20 -62.80 19.17
N ASN A 2 -6.46 -62.55 19.21
CA ASN A 2 -7.48 -62.53 20.25
C ASN A 2 -7.09 -62.16 21.68
N PRO A 3 -8.03 -61.69 22.57
CA PRO A 3 -9.37 -61.10 22.30
C PRO A 3 -9.69 -59.86 23.22
N ILE A 4 -10.67 -59.07 22.83
CA ILE A 4 -11.94 -58.75 23.51
C ILE A 4 -11.94 -58.71 25.03
N LEU A 5 -12.33 -57.57 25.60
CA LEU A 5 -13.23 -57.48 26.79
C LEU A 5 -13.85 -56.10 26.92
N ARG A 6 -15.15 -56.02 26.68
CA ARG A 6 -16.05 -54.98 27.22
C ARG A 6 -16.38 -55.31 28.66
N PRO A 7 -16.70 -54.38 29.51
CA PRO A 7 -17.82 -54.53 30.43
C PRO A 7 -18.89 -53.44 30.34
N ALA A 8 -20.07 -53.86 30.68
CA ALA A 8 -21.37 -53.22 30.70
C ALA A 8 -21.58 -52.29 31.90
N PRO A 9 -22.73 -51.56 31.92
CA PRO A 9 -22.97 -50.41 32.80
C PRO A 9 -23.61 -50.82 34.14
N PRO A 10 -23.58 -49.93 35.15
CA PRO A 10 -24.57 -50.06 36.21
C PRO A 10 -25.48 -48.82 36.33
N ALA A 11 -26.74 -49.16 36.38
CA ALA A 11 -27.75 -48.78 37.36
C ALA A 11 -28.18 -47.31 37.53
N LEU A 12 -29.45 -47.15 37.19
CA LEU A 12 -30.36 -46.11 37.65
C LEU A 12 -30.24 -45.84 39.14
N ARG A 13 -30.16 -44.58 39.50
CA ARG A 13 -30.63 -44.09 40.80
C ARG A 13 -31.65 -42.96 40.59
N ARG A 14 -32.88 -43.30 40.86
CA ARG A 14 -34.04 -42.40 41.03
C ARG A 14 -33.73 -41.47 42.19
N PHE A 15 -33.80 -40.20 42.01
CA PHE A 15 -34.04 -39.22 43.09
C PHE A 15 -35.11 -38.23 42.65
N SER A 16 -35.95 -38.02 43.64
CA SER A 16 -37.28 -37.44 43.65
C SER A 16 -37.33 -35.96 43.24
N LEU A 17 -38.53 -35.62 42.74
CA LEU A 17 -39.05 -34.26 42.55
C LEU A 17 -38.86 -33.37 43.77
N ALA A 18 -38.30 -32.19 43.53
CA ALA A 18 -38.63 -30.97 44.28
C ALA A 18 -38.91 -29.89 43.26
N ALA A 19 -40.17 -29.60 43.05
CA ALA A 19 -40.65 -28.47 42.25
C ALA A 19 -40.34 -27.18 43.01
N VAL A 20 -39.33 -26.41 42.50
CA VAL A 20 -39.18 -25.02 42.88
C VAL A 20 -39.60 -24.17 41.66
N ALA A 21 -40.77 -23.58 41.79
CA ALA A 21 -41.31 -22.60 40.87
C ALA A 21 -40.44 -21.32 40.97
N LEU A 22 -39.51 -21.16 40.06
CA LEU A 22 -38.77 -19.89 39.83
C LEU A 22 -39.49 -19.16 38.70
N LEU A 23 -40.26 -18.13 39.02
CA LEU A 23 -40.78 -17.15 38.10
C LEU A 23 -39.58 -16.45 37.41
N PRO A 24 -39.44 -16.46 36.10
CA PRO A 24 -38.52 -15.57 35.42
C PRO A 24 -39.13 -14.16 35.43
N LEU A 25 -38.52 -13.26 36.19
CA LEU A 25 -38.64 -11.83 35.96
C LEU A 25 -38.05 -11.51 34.60
N LEU A 26 -38.87 -11.55 33.56
CA LEU A 26 -38.61 -10.94 32.28
C LEU A 26 -38.59 -9.43 32.47
N ALA A 27 -37.44 -8.90 32.95
CA ALA A 27 -37.11 -7.51 32.72
C ALA A 27 -36.85 -7.34 31.19
N GLY A 28 -37.90 -7.07 30.47
CA GLY A 28 -37.82 -6.62 29.10
C GLY A 28 -37.03 -5.33 29.05
N CYS A 29 -35.77 -5.38 28.63
CA CYS A 29 -35.11 -4.26 28.00
C CYS A 29 -35.87 -3.97 26.70
N GLY A 30 -36.92 -3.21 26.77
CA GLY A 30 -37.53 -2.58 25.62
C GLY A 30 -36.53 -1.56 25.08
N SER A 31 -35.74 -1.95 24.08
CA SER A 31 -35.24 -1.01 23.14
C SER A 31 -36.48 -0.31 22.57
N LYS A 32 -36.70 0.92 23.00
CA LYS A 32 -37.61 1.81 22.30
C LYS A 32 -37.00 2.05 20.92
N ASP A 33 -37.24 1.14 19.98
CA ASP A 33 -37.26 1.49 18.62
C ASP A 33 -38.26 2.64 18.52
N LYS A 34 -37.75 3.86 18.32
CA LYS A 34 -38.59 4.99 17.99
C LYS A 34 -39.26 4.59 16.69
N GLU A 35 -40.52 4.11 16.78
CA GLU A 35 -41.39 4.04 15.62
C GLU A 35 -41.24 5.37 14.91
N ALA A 36 -40.70 5.36 13.70
CA ALA A 36 -40.57 6.54 12.89
C ALA A 36 -41.97 7.12 12.78
N ASP A 37 -42.15 8.33 13.27
CA ASP A 37 -43.41 9.06 13.15
C ASP A 37 -43.71 9.18 11.65
N THR A 38 -44.62 8.31 11.17
CA THR A 38 -44.98 8.24 9.74
C THR A 38 -45.61 9.52 9.21
N ASN A 39 -45.88 10.48 10.10
CA ASN A 39 -46.39 11.84 9.75
C ASN A 39 -45.31 12.92 9.80
N ALA A 40 -44.07 12.60 10.18
CA ALA A 40 -43.02 13.59 10.13
C ALA A 40 -42.70 13.98 8.67
N PRO A 41 -42.57 15.27 8.36
CA PRO A 41 -42.18 15.67 7.00
C PRO A 41 -40.82 15.05 6.66
N PRO A 42 -40.58 14.65 5.38
CA PRO A 42 -39.31 14.07 4.98
C PRO A 42 -38.17 15.02 5.38
N PRO A 43 -37.04 14.48 5.86
CA PRO A 43 -35.92 15.30 6.30
C PRO A 43 -35.42 16.16 5.13
N THR A 44 -35.08 17.41 5.42
CA THR A 44 -34.58 18.32 4.39
C THR A 44 -33.23 17.88 3.86
N VAL A 45 -32.85 18.35 2.67
CA VAL A 45 -31.54 18.08 2.02
C VAL A 45 -30.38 18.39 2.96
N GLU A 46 -30.43 19.56 3.62
CA GLU A 46 -29.39 20.00 4.55
C GLU A 46 -29.33 19.13 5.79
N THR A 47 -30.48 18.70 6.31
CA THR A 47 -30.55 17.79 7.48
C THR A 47 -29.91 16.44 7.15
N LEU A 48 -30.20 15.84 5.99
CA LEU A 48 -29.61 14.58 5.57
C LEU A 48 -28.08 14.71 5.39
N TYR A 49 -27.63 15.79 4.77
CA TYR A 49 -26.20 16.01 4.56
C TYR A 49 -25.48 16.20 5.88
N ASN A 50 -25.98 17.06 6.76
CA ASN A 50 -25.37 17.32 8.07
C ASN A 50 -25.36 16.07 8.96
N ASN A 51 -26.46 15.30 8.99
CA ASN A 51 -26.49 14.02 9.70
C ASN A 51 -25.43 13.03 9.17
N GLY A 52 -25.22 13.00 7.86
CA GLY A 52 -24.16 12.20 7.22
C GLY A 52 -22.77 12.66 7.67
N ILE A 53 -22.51 13.97 7.70
CA ILE A 53 -21.22 14.53 8.18
C ILE A 53 -21.02 14.26 9.67
N ASP A 54 -22.04 14.43 10.50
CA ASP A 54 -21.96 14.17 11.94
C ASP A 54 -21.73 12.68 12.21
N ALA A 55 -22.32 11.80 11.41
CA ALA A 55 -22.07 10.38 11.49
C ALA A 55 -20.63 10.03 11.09
N LEU A 56 -20.10 10.65 10.01
CA LEU A 56 -18.69 10.50 9.60
C LEU A 56 -17.72 10.96 10.68
N ASN A 57 -17.96 12.13 11.28
CA ASN A 57 -17.14 12.66 12.37
C ASN A 57 -17.17 11.77 13.60
N GLY A 58 -18.28 11.05 13.81
CA GLY A 58 -18.45 10.04 14.88
C GLY A 58 -18.02 8.63 14.46
N GLU A 59 -17.33 8.46 13.33
CA GLU A 59 -16.87 7.18 12.79
C GLU A 59 -18.00 6.14 12.57
N ARG A 60 -19.25 6.60 12.49
CA ARG A 60 -20.44 5.77 12.22
C ARG A 60 -20.67 5.71 10.70
N TYR A 61 -19.76 5.02 10.04
CA TYR A 61 -19.67 5.03 8.57
C TYR A 61 -20.92 4.45 7.88
N ASP A 62 -21.54 3.40 8.42
CA ASP A 62 -22.79 2.83 7.89
C ASP A 62 -23.91 3.87 7.90
N THR A 63 -24.10 4.52 9.04
CA THR A 63 -25.11 5.58 9.19
C THR A 63 -24.82 6.73 8.23
N ALA A 64 -23.57 7.14 8.05
CA ALA A 64 -23.18 8.20 7.13
C ALA A 64 -23.51 7.84 5.68
N GLY A 65 -23.16 6.62 5.26
CA GLY A 65 -23.47 6.09 3.93
C GLY A 65 -24.97 6.08 3.64
N ASP A 66 -25.79 5.64 4.61
CA ASP A 66 -27.25 5.62 4.50
C ASP A 66 -27.84 7.04 4.34
N GLN A 67 -27.32 8.02 5.11
CA GLN A 67 -27.78 9.42 4.99
C GLN A 67 -27.45 10.00 3.61
N PHE A 68 -26.23 9.82 3.10
CA PHE A 68 -25.83 10.31 1.78
C PHE A 68 -26.60 9.61 0.65
N LYS A 69 -26.80 8.30 0.76
CA LYS A 69 -27.61 7.53 -0.19
C LYS A 69 -29.08 7.99 -0.20
N THR A 70 -29.66 8.20 0.96
CA THR A 70 -31.04 8.71 1.11
C THR A 70 -31.16 10.09 0.48
N LEU A 71 -30.14 10.96 0.67
CA LEU A 71 -30.11 12.28 0.06
C LEU A 71 -30.09 12.19 -1.47
N GLU A 72 -29.20 11.36 -2.03
CA GLU A 72 -29.10 11.16 -3.49
C GLU A 72 -30.42 10.62 -4.07
N GLN A 73 -31.08 9.69 -3.40
CA GLN A 73 -32.34 9.10 -3.85
C GLN A 73 -33.53 10.07 -3.80
N ASN A 74 -33.64 10.83 -2.71
CA ASN A 74 -34.79 11.71 -2.52
C ASN A 74 -34.64 13.06 -3.23
N TYR A 75 -33.41 13.52 -3.46
CA TYR A 75 -33.12 14.84 -4.01
C TYR A 75 -32.05 14.80 -5.11
N PRO A 76 -32.22 13.97 -6.17
CA PRO A 76 -31.17 13.69 -7.17
C PRO A 76 -30.70 14.92 -7.95
N TYR A 77 -31.53 15.96 -8.07
CA TYR A 77 -31.20 17.17 -8.80
C TYR A 77 -30.66 18.30 -7.90
N SER A 78 -30.51 18.03 -6.62
CA SER A 78 -29.96 19.02 -5.68
C SER A 78 -28.43 19.15 -5.85
N PRO A 79 -27.87 20.37 -5.72
CA PRO A 79 -26.42 20.54 -5.59
C PRO A 79 -25.80 19.74 -4.44
N TRP A 80 -26.58 19.43 -3.42
CA TRP A 80 -26.16 18.59 -2.29
C TRP A 80 -26.04 17.12 -2.67
N ALA A 81 -26.81 16.65 -3.68
CA ALA A 81 -26.70 15.27 -4.14
C ALA A 81 -25.32 14.99 -4.75
N VAL A 82 -24.76 15.95 -5.47
CA VAL A 82 -23.38 15.85 -6.00
C VAL A 82 -22.37 15.70 -4.87
N LYS A 83 -22.48 16.52 -3.83
CA LYS A 83 -21.62 16.42 -2.65
C LYS A 83 -21.83 15.11 -1.90
N ALA A 84 -23.09 14.69 -1.73
CA ALA A 84 -23.43 13.44 -1.05
C ALA A 84 -22.85 12.21 -1.77
N GLN A 85 -22.87 12.19 -3.10
CA GLN A 85 -22.29 11.12 -3.90
C GLN A 85 -20.76 11.02 -3.69
N LEU A 86 -20.07 12.16 -3.67
CA LEU A 86 -18.64 12.17 -3.33
C LEU A 86 -18.38 11.71 -1.91
N MET A 87 -19.18 12.17 -0.93
CA MET A 87 -19.07 11.77 0.47
C MET A 87 -19.41 10.30 0.69
N GLN A 88 -20.26 9.70 -0.13
CA GLN A 88 -20.51 8.26 -0.13
C GLN A 88 -19.24 7.49 -0.53
N GLY A 89 -18.54 7.89 -1.59
CA GLY A 89 -17.25 7.31 -1.96
C GLY A 89 -16.21 7.46 -0.84
N TYR A 90 -16.17 8.63 -0.19
CA TYR A 90 -15.30 8.84 0.96
C TYR A 90 -15.65 7.93 2.16
N THR A 91 -16.93 7.74 2.44
CA THR A 91 -17.40 6.85 3.51
C THR A 91 -16.99 5.40 3.25
N GLN A 92 -17.16 4.93 2.03
CA GLN A 92 -16.72 3.59 1.61
C GLN A 92 -15.18 3.43 1.73
N TYR A 93 -14.41 4.45 1.36
CA TYR A 93 -12.96 4.47 1.58
C TYR A 93 -12.61 4.32 3.06
N LYS A 94 -13.30 5.07 3.95
CA LYS A 94 -13.09 5.00 5.41
C LYS A 94 -13.46 3.65 6.02
N GLN A 95 -14.37 2.92 5.38
CA GLN A 95 -14.73 1.54 5.73
C GLN A 95 -13.75 0.49 5.15
N SER A 96 -12.74 0.92 4.40
CA SER A 96 -11.85 0.03 3.63
C SER A 96 -12.59 -0.79 2.55
N HIS A 97 -13.78 -0.36 2.15
CA HIS A 97 -14.54 -0.93 1.03
C HIS A 97 -14.06 -0.31 -0.30
N TYR A 98 -12.78 -0.53 -0.62
CA TYR A 98 -12.10 0.18 -1.70
C TYR A 98 -12.72 -0.08 -3.07
N THR A 99 -13.15 -1.30 -3.37
CA THR A 99 -13.79 -1.64 -4.65
C THR A 99 -15.09 -0.88 -4.86
N ASP A 100 -15.92 -0.78 -3.81
CA ASP A 100 -17.19 -0.05 -3.86
C ASP A 100 -16.93 1.46 -3.99
N ALA A 101 -15.93 1.97 -3.25
CA ALA A 101 -15.51 3.37 -3.34
C ALA A 101 -15.05 3.73 -4.75
N ILE A 102 -14.23 2.89 -5.40
CA ILE A 102 -13.79 3.08 -6.78
C ILE A 102 -14.99 3.16 -7.72
N GLY A 103 -15.94 2.24 -7.63
CA GLY A 103 -17.14 2.25 -8.46
C GLY A 103 -18.00 3.51 -8.27
N THR A 104 -18.15 3.97 -7.02
CA THR A 104 -18.88 5.20 -6.70
C THR A 104 -18.16 6.44 -7.25
N LEU A 105 -16.85 6.51 -7.10
CA LEU A 105 -16.01 7.62 -7.56
C LEU A 105 -15.90 7.67 -9.09
N ASP A 106 -15.82 6.52 -9.76
CA ASP A 106 -15.84 6.46 -11.23
C ASP A 106 -17.15 7.00 -11.78
N ARG A 107 -18.27 6.61 -11.18
CA ARG A 107 -19.59 7.16 -11.55
C ARG A 107 -19.64 8.67 -11.32
N PHE A 108 -19.13 9.16 -10.18
CA PHE A 108 -19.04 10.59 -9.87
C PHE A 108 -18.24 11.34 -10.93
N ILE A 109 -17.07 10.85 -11.29
CA ILE A 109 -16.17 11.45 -12.29
C ILE A 109 -16.84 11.51 -13.67
N GLN A 110 -17.55 10.45 -14.06
CA GLN A 110 -18.27 10.39 -15.34
C GLN A 110 -19.42 11.40 -15.41
N LEU A 111 -20.16 11.56 -14.32
CA LEU A 111 -21.31 12.46 -14.26
C LEU A 111 -20.91 13.93 -14.07
N HIS A 112 -19.77 14.20 -13.44
CA HIS A 112 -19.35 15.55 -13.05
C HIS A 112 -17.91 15.88 -13.49
N PRO A 113 -17.57 15.71 -14.79
CA PRO A 113 -16.17 15.80 -15.26
C PRO A 113 -15.54 17.19 -15.11
N ALA A 114 -16.34 18.24 -15.00
CA ALA A 114 -15.90 19.63 -14.82
C ALA A 114 -16.22 20.20 -13.43
N GLY A 115 -16.64 19.35 -12.49
CA GLY A 115 -16.95 19.76 -11.11
C GLY A 115 -15.72 20.23 -10.33
N GLN A 116 -15.91 21.13 -9.38
CA GLN A 116 -14.82 21.61 -8.52
C GLN A 116 -14.20 20.47 -7.69
N GLU A 117 -15.01 19.50 -7.32
CA GLU A 117 -14.64 18.36 -6.49
C GLU A 117 -14.02 17.21 -7.29
N VAL A 118 -13.97 17.29 -8.63
CA VAL A 118 -13.52 16.20 -9.48
C VAL A 118 -12.04 15.84 -9.22
N ALA A 119 -11.19 16.83 -8.93
CA ALA A 119 -9.79 16.60 -8.59
C ALA A 119 -9.65 15.75 -7.32
N TYR A 120 -10.49 16.00 -6.32
CA TYR A 120 -10.52 15.19 -5.10
C TYR A 120 -11.05 13.79 -5.36
N ALA A 121 -12.07 13.64 -6.22
CA ALA A 121 -12.60 12.33 -6.58
C ALA A 121 -11.56 11.45 -7.27
N TYR A 122 -10.78 11.99 -8.22
CA TYR A 122 -9.66 11.29 -8.86
C TYR A 122 -8.59 10.87 -7.83
N TYR A 123 -8.25 11.79 -6.93
CA TYR A 123 -7.28 11.52 -5.89
C TYR A 123 -7.75 10.45 -4.92
N LEU A 124 -8.99 10.53 -4.44
CA LEU A 124 -9.57 9.53 -3.52
C LEU A 124 -9.66 8.14 -4.18
N ARG A 125 -10.02 8.09 -5.47
CA ARG A 125 -9.99 6.86 -6.25
C ARG A 125 -8.56 6.27 -6.33
N ALA A 126 -7.58 7.12 -6.57
CA ALA A 126 -6.17 6.69 -6.58
C ALA A 126 -5.70 6.19 -5.20
N LEU A 127 -6.17 6.81 -4.11
CA LEU A 127 -5.94 6.31 -2.76
C LEU A 127 -6.56 4.92 -2.53
N CYS A 128 -7.78 4.66 -3.06
CA CYS A 128 -8.39 3.34 -2.96
C CYS A 128 -7.53 2.24 -3.60
N TYR A 129 -6.88 2.52 -4.73
CA TYR A 129 -5.90 1.59 -5.32
C TYR A 129 -4.64 1.49 -4.47
N TYR A 130 -4.16 2.61 -3.93
CA TYR A 130 -2.93 2.67 -3.14
C TYR A 130 -3.04 1.86 -1.84
N GLU A 131 -4.16 1.95 -1.14
CA GLU A 131 -4.41 1.21 0.10
C GLU A 131 -4.55 -0.32 -0.10
N GLN A 132 -4.76 -0.75 -1.34
CA GLN A 132 -4.81 -2.17 -1.70
C GLN A 132 -3.42 -2.76 -2.00
N ILE A 133 -2.37 -1.94 -2.01
CA ILE A 133 -1.00 -2.42 -2.20
C ILE A 133 -0.65 -3.34 -1.03
N SER A 134 -0.44 -4.60 -1.34
CA SER A 134 0.01 -5.61 -0.38
C SER A 134 1.53 -5.66 -0.29
N ASP A 135 2.07 -6.53 0.57
CA ASP A 135 3.51 -6.71 0.80
C ASP A 135 4.31 -6.83 -0.52
N ILE A 136 5.52 -6.27 -0.52
CA ILE A 136 6.52 -6.29 -1.62
C ILE A 136 6.69 -7.68 -2.25
N GLN A 137 6.48 -8.75 -1.51
CA GLN A 137 6.66 -10.13 -1.99
C GLN A 137 5.47 -10.68 -2.80
N ARG A 138 4.32 -9.99 -2.80
CA ARG A 138 3.11 -10.39 -3.52
C ARG A 138 3.06 -9.80 -4.94
N ASP A 139 1.92 -9.95 -5.59
CA ASP A 139 1.69 -9.44 -6.94
C ASP A 139 1.82 -7.91 -6.96
N GLN A 140 2.49 -7.40 -8.00
CA GLN A 140 2.74 -5.97 -8.18
C GLN A 140 1.68 -5.29 -9.06
N GLU A 141 0.66 -6.01 -9.48
CA GLU A 141 -0.38 -5.44 -10.33
C GLU A 141 -1.11 -4.31 -9.63
N ASP A 142 -1.48 -4.51 -8.35
CA ASP A 142 -2.11 -3.47 -7.53
C ASP A 142 -1.22 -2.23 -7.41
N THR A 143 0.09 -2.42 -7.22
CA THR A 143 1.05 -1.30 -7.17
C THR A 143 1.08 -0.53 -8.48
N ARG A 144 1.10 -1.23 -9.63
CA ARG A 144 1.10 -0.57 -10.95
C ARG A 144 -0.20 0.19 -11.19
N GLN A 145 -1.34 -0.37 -10.81
CA GLN A 145 -2.65 0.29 -10.94
C GLN A 145 -2.73 1.54 -10.05
N ALA A 146 -2.28 1.46 -8.81
CA ALA A 146 -2.21 2.60 -7.92
C ALA A 146 -1.31 3.72 -8.48
N MET A 147 -0.12 3.37 -8.98
CA MET A 147 0.79 4.35 -9.58
C MET A 147 0.21 4.98 -10.84
N ALA A 148 -0.48 4.22 -11.69
CA ALA A 148 -1.14 4.75 -12.88
C ALA A 148 -2.27 5.73 -12.50
N ALA A 149 -3.08 5.40 -11.51
CA ALA A 149 -4.14 6.26 -11.01
C ALA A 149 -3.59 7.55 -10.36
N LEU A 150 -2.51 7.45 -9.57
CA LEU A 150 -1.83 8.61 -8.99
C LEU A 150 -1.20 9.50 -10.08
N GLN A 151 -0.61 8.91 -11.12
CA GLN A 151 -0.06 9.64 -12.26
C GLN A 151 -1.16 10.38 -13.03
N GLU A 152 -2.35 9.80 -13.14
CA GLU A 152 -3.50 10.47 -13.75
C GLU A 152 -3.89 11.73 -12.97
N VAL A 153 -3.86 11.71 -11.63
CA VAL A 153 -4.10 12.89 -10.79
C VAL A 153 -3.10 14.00 -11.09
N ILE A 154 -1.81 13.68 -11.19
CA ILE A 154 -0.75 14.66 -11.48
C ILE A 154 -0.95 15.29 -12.85
N ASN A 155 -1.25 14.48 -13.85
CA ASN A 155 -1.38 14.93 -15.24
C ASN A 155 -2.63 15.81 -15.44
N ARG A 156 -3.74 15.47 -14.78
CA ARG A 156 -5.02 16.19 -14.95
C ARG A 156 -5.12 17.45 -14.08
N PHE A 157 -4.50 17.42 -12.89
CA PHE A 157 -4.65 18.48 -11.89
C PHE A 157 -3.31 19.00 -11.38
N PRO A 158 -2.42 19.45 -12.29
CA PRO A 158 -1.09 19.92 -11.92
C PRO A 158 -1.18 21.11 -10.95
N GLY A 159 -0.24 21.20 -10.01
CA GLY A 159 -0.17 22.31 -9.05
C GLY A 159 -1.12 22.20 -7.85
N THR A 160 -2.04 21.24 -7.83
CA THR A 160 -2.92 21.00 -6.67
C THR A 160 -2.18 20.33 -5.52
N ALA A 161 -2.75 20.41 -4.31
CA ALA A 161 -2.25 19.65 -3.15
C ALA A 161 -2.33 18.14 -3.43
N TYR A 162 -3.36 17.70 -4.12
CA TYR A 162 -3.56 16.30 -4.51
C TYR A 162 -2.46 15.77 -5.43
N ALA A 163 -2.03 16.57 -6.42
CA ALA A 163 -0.94 16.20 -7.31
C ALA A 163 0.40 16.10 -6.57
N ARG A 164 0.67 16.99 -5.60
CA ARG A 164 1.89 16.92 -4.80
C ARG A 164 1.93 15.68 -3.91
N ASP A 165 0.83 15.34 -3.26
CA ASP A 165 0.75 14.14 -2.44
C ASP A 165 0.80 12.87 -3.29
N ALA A 166 0.13 12.88 -4.46
CA ALA A 166 0.20 11.78 -5.43
C ALA A 166 1.65 11.53 -5.88
N GLN A 167 2.46 12.59 -6.10
CA GLN A 167 3.87 12.45 -6.45
C GLN A 167 4.66 11.74 -5.34
N LEU A 168 4.47 12.13 -4.09
CA LEU A 168 5.14 11.47 -2.95
C LEU A 168 4.78 9.98 -2.87
N LYS A 169 3.50 9.63 -3.11
CA LYS A 169 3.06 8.23 -3.10
C LYS A 169 3.63 7.43 -4.28
N ILE A 170 3.78 8.04 -5.45
CA ILE A 170 4.47 7.42 -6.60
C ILE A 170 5.93 7.15 -6.26
N ASP A 171 6.62 8.11 -5.66
CA ASP A 171 8.03 7.94 -5.30
C ASP A 171 8.21 6.79 -4.28
N LEU A 172 7.32 6.68 -3.29
CA LEU A 172 7.28 5.55 -2.37
C LEU A 172 6.98 4.22 -3.09
N GLY A 173 6.01 4.20 -4.00
CA GLY A 173 5.68 3.01 -4.79
C GLY A 173 6.84 2.55 -5.66
N ARG A 174 7.58 3.48 -6.26
CA ARG A 174 8.80 3.19 -7.04
C ARG A 174 9.90 2.60 -6.18
N ASP A 175 10.10 3.15 -4.98
CA ASP A 175 11.09 2.64 -4.04
C ASP A 175 10.76 1.20 -3.60
N HIS A 176 9.49 0.89 -3.35
CA HIS A 176 9.03 -0.47 -3.08
C HIS A 176 9.28 -1.43 -4.25
N LEU A 177 8.97 -1.02 -5.48
CA LEU A 177 9.23 -1.85 -6.68
C LEU A 177 10.71 -2.09 -6.88
N ALA A 178 11.54 -1.06 -6.75
CA ALA A 178 13.01 -1.18 -6.81
C ALA A 178 13.55 -2.12 -5.72
N GLY A 179 13.04 -1.99 -4.49
CA GLY A 179 13.41 -2.86 -3.37
C GLY A 179 13.13 -4.33 -3.64
N LYS A 180 12.03 -4.66 -4.32
CA LYS A 180 11.73 -6.04 -4.75
C LYS A 180 12.73 -6.54 -5.79
N GLU A 181 13.02 -5.76 -6.83
CA GLU A 181 14.01 -6.15 -7.84
C GLU A 181 15.38 -6.36 -7.20
N MET A 182 15.77 -5.49 -6.24
CA MET A 182 16.98 -5.67 -5.45
C MET A 182 16.99 -6.96 -4.63
N ALA A 183 15.89 -7.29 -3.96
CA ALA A 183 15.79 -8.53 -3.16
C ALA A 183 15.95 -9.77 -4.04
N ILE A 184 15.29 -9.79 -5.21
CA ILE A 184 15.40 -10.87 -6.19
C ILE A 184 16.83 -10.94 -6.75
N GLY A 185 17.41 -9.78 -7.10
CA GLY A 185 18.78 -9.69 -7.61
C GLY A 185 19.81 -10.24 -6.65
N ARG A 186 19.72 -9.85 -5.36
CA ARG A 186 20.60 -10.39 -4.29
C ARG A 186 20.45 -11.90 -4.13
N TRP A 187 19.23 -12.40 -4.14
CA TRP A 187 19.00 -13.85 -4.06
C TRP A 187 19.65 -14.60 -5.23
N TYR A 188 19.53 -14.10 -6.48
CA TYR A 188 20.22 -14.69 -7.62
C TYR A 188 21.75 -14.60 -7.49
N GLN A 189 22.28 -13.50 -6.97
CA GLN A 189 23.72 -13.33 -6.75
C GLN A 189 24.23 -14.34 -5.72
N GLU A 190 23.53 -14.56 -4.61
CA GLU A 190 23.83 -15.56 -3.60
C GLU A 190 23.81 -17.01 -4.15
N GLN A 191 22.93 -17.27 -5.12
CA GLN A 191 22.88 -18.55 -5.82
C GLN A 191 23.89 -18.65 -6.98
N HIS A 192 24.77 -17.67 -7.16
CA HIS A 192 25.73 -17.58 -8.27
C HIS A 192 25.09 -17.57 -9.67
N LEU A 193 23.80 -17.21 -9.76
CA LEU A 193 23.06 -17.05 -11.02
C LEU A 193 23.24 -15.62 -11.53
N TYR A 194 24.50 -15.30 -11.93
CA TYR A 194 24.93 -13.94 -12.18
C TYR A 194 24.19 -13.24 -13.31
N GLU A 195 23.87 -13.93 -14.41
CA GLU A 195 23.11 -13.33 -15.52
C GLU A 195 21.71 -12.89 -15.09
N ALA A 196 21.04 -13.71 -14.28
CA ALA A 196 19.73 -13.38 -13.74
C ALA A 196 19.81 -12.19 -12.74
N ALA A 197 20.85 -12.16 -11.89
CA ALA A 197 21.11 -11.05 -10.98
C ALA A 197 21.36 -9.73 -11.72
N ILE A 198 22.21 -9.76 -12.76
CA ILE A 198 22.49 -8.60 -13.64
C ILE A 198 21.18 -8.05 -14.20
N GLY A 199 20.30 -8.90 -14.75
CA GLY A 199 19.02 -8.45 -15.30
C GLY A 199 18.18 -7.71 -14.27
N ARG A 200 18.12 -8.19 -13.02
CA ARG A 200 17.36 -7.54 -11.94
C ARG A 200 17.96 -6.20 -11.52
N PHE A 201 19.26 -6.14 -11.32
CA PHE A 201 19.93 -4.88 -10.96
C PHE A 201 19.87 -3.85 -12.09
N GLN A 202 19.94 -4.27 -13.36
CA GLN A 202 19.76 -3.38 -14.50
C GLN A 202 18.36 -2.77 -14.56
N VAL A 203 17.30 -3.52 -14.21
CA VAL A 203 15.95 -2.96 -14.08
C VAL A 203 15.93 -1.82 -13.05
N VAL A 204 16.60 -1.99 -11.90
CA VAL A 204 16.67 -0.91 -10.91
C VAL A 204 17.38 0.34 -11.46
N VAL A 205 18.50 0.15 -12.14
CA VAL A 205 19.28 1.26 -12.70
C VAL A 205 18.54 1.97 -13.84
N ASN A 206 17.77 1.25 -14.67
CA ASN A 206 17.12 1.80 -15.84
C ASN A 206 15.74 2.40 -15.53
N ASP A 207 14.94 1.72 -14.70
CA ASP A 207 13.52 2.05 -14.52
C ASP A 207 13.24 2.81 -13.21
N TYR A 208 14.13 2.67 -12.20
CA TYR A 208 13.94 3.24 -10.87
C TYR A 208 15.06 4.22 -10.45
N GLN A 209 15.50 5.05 -11.37
CA GLN A 209 16.66 5.94 -11.22
C GLN A 209 16.57 6.92 -10.05
N THR A 210 15.37 7.25 -9.60
CA THR A 210 15.14 8.21 -8.50
C THR A 210 15.12 7.57 -7.10
N THR A 211 15.27 6.24 -7.03
CA THR A 211 15.21 5.51 -5.76
C THR A 211 16.57 5.40 -5.07
N ASN A 212 16.55 5.14 -3.78
CA ASN A 212 17.75 4.95 -2.98
C ASN A 212 18.51 3.64 -3.33
N HIS A 213 17.89 2.75 -4.10
CA HIS A 213 18.42 1.44 -4.45
C HIS A 213 19.45 1.46 -5.58
N VAL A 214 19.49 2.54 -6.37
CA VAL A 214 20.35 2.61 -7.58
C VAL A 214 21.84 2.51 -7.24
N ALA A 215 22.27 3.14 -6.16
CA ALA A 215 23.67 3.09 -5.74
C ALA A 215 24.10 1.64 -5.39
N GLU A 216 23.28 0.90 -4.64
CA GLU A 216 23.53 -0.51 -4.37
C GLU A 216 23.52 -1.34 -5.66
N ALA A 217 22.52 -1.14 -6.53
CA ALA A 217 22.41 -1.90 -7.78
C ALA A 217 23.67 -1.75 -8.65
N LEU A 218 24.20 -0.53 -8.77
CA LEU A 218 25.44 -0.27 -9.53
C LEU A 218 26.66 -0.92 -8.89
N ALA A 219 26.75 -0.91 -7.55
CA ALA A 219 27.83 -1.61 -6.83
C ALA A 219 27.75 -3.12 -7.07
N ARG A 220 26.55 -3.73 -6.92
CA ARG A 220 26.34 -5.16 -7.18
C ARG A 220 26.65 -5.56 -8.62
N LEU A 221 26.27 -4.72 -9.59
CA LEU A 221 26.66 -4.93 -11.00
C LEU A 221 28.19 -4.93 -11.16
N THR A 222 28.88 -4.00 -10.51
CA THR A 222 30.35 -3.92 -10.54
C THR A 222 30.97 -5.19 -9.97
N GLU A 223 30.53 -5.64 -8.80
CA GLU A 223 30.99 -6.90 -8.17
C GLU A 223 30.80 -8.10 -9.11
N ILE A 224 29.61 -8.26 -9.67
CA ILE A 224 29.30 -9.39 -10.54
C ILE A 224 30.16 -9.35 -11.82
N TYR A 225 30.32 -8.19 -12.43
CA TYR A 225 31.14 -8.07 -13.63
C TYR A 225 32.63 -8.41 -13.35
N LEU A 226 33.15 -8.05 -12.18
CA LEU A 226 34.50 -8.46 -11.78
C LEU A 226 34.61 -9.98 -11.59
N VAL A 227 33.64 -10.62 -10.96
CA VAL A 227 33.58 -12.07 -10.79
C VAL A 227 33.53 -12.79 -12.15
N LEU A 228 32.81 -12.24 -13.11
CA LEU A 228 32.71 -12.79 -14.47
C LEU A 228 33.93 -12.47 -15.36
N GLY A 229 34.93 -11.74 -14.86
CA GLY A 229 36.11 -11.34 -15.64
C GLY A 229 35.80 -10.29 -16.73
N LEU A 230 34.82 -9.43 -16.48
CA LEU A 230 34.38 -8.34 -17.37
C LEU A 230 34.77 -6.96 -16.81
N PRO A 231 36.09 -6.62 -16.73
CA PRO A 231 36.54 -5.42 -16.04
C PRO A 231 36.06 -4.11 -16.71
N ASP A 232 35.78 -4.12 -18.00
CA ASP A 232 35.32 -2.92 -18.69
C ASP A 232 33.86 -2.59 -18.32
N GLU A 233 32.99 -3.58 -18.18
CA GLU A 233 31.62 -3.39 -17.70
C GLU A 233 31.60 -3.00 -16.21
N ALA A 234 32.47 -3.58 -15.40
CA ALA A 234 32.67 -3.19 -14.01
C ALA A 234 33.07 -1.70 -13.90
N ARG A 235 34.05 -1.24 -14.70
CA ARG A 235 34.46 0.16 -14.71
C ARG A 235 33.33 1.10 -15.13
N LYS A 236 32.49 0.72 -16.11
CA LYS A 236 31.33 1.53 -16.53
C LYS A 236 30.33 1.70 -15.40
N SER A 237 29.95 0.60 -14.76
CA SER A 237 29.03 0.64 -13.62
C SER A 237 29.57 1.47 -12.45
N ALA A 238 30.84 1.28 -12.11
CA ALA A 238 31.52 2.05 -11.07
C ALA A 238 31.65 3.53 -11.42
N ALA A 239 31.89 3.88 -12.68
CA ALA A 239 31.96 5.28 -13.12
C ALA A 239 30.61 6.00 -12.97
N VAL A 240 29.50 5.33 -13.34
CA VAL A 240 28.16 5.86 -13.14
C VAL A 240 27.86 6.03 -11.65
N LEU A 241 28.23 5.06 -10.81
CA LEU A 241 28.09 5.11 -9.37
C LEU A 241 28.89 6.29 -8.77
N GLY A 242 30.16 6.44 -9.15
CA GLY A 242 31.03 7.50 -8.63
C GLY A 242 30.62 8.90 -9.06
N TYR A 243 30.09 9.05 -10.28
CA TYR A 243 29.62 10.33 -10.77
C TYR A 243 28.33 10.79 -10.09
N ASN A 244 27.36 9.88 -9.95
CA ASN A 244 26.04 10.25 -9.41
C ASN A 244 25.96 10.15 -7.88
N TYR A 245 26.74 9.26 -7.25
CA TYR A 245 26.63 8.94 -5.82
C TYR A 245 27.99 8.94 -5.12
N PRO A 246 28.83 9.99 -5.27
CA PRO A 246 30.23 10.01 -4.76
C PRO A 246 30.33 9.92 -3.24
N GLY A 247 29.25 10.25 -2.52
CA GLY A 247 29.19 10.19 -1.05
C GLY A 247 28.59 8.88 -0.50
N SER A 248 28.17 7.94 -1.37
CA SER A 248 27.56 6.71 -0.90
C SER A 248 28.59 5.71 -0.38
N VAL A 249 28.18 4.91 0.61
CA VAL A 249 29.01 3.80 1.14
C VAL A 249 29.29 2.77 0.04
N TRP A 250 28.35 2.56 -0.86
CA TRP A 250 28.48 1.65 -1.99
C TRP A 250 29.60 2.08 -2.95
N TYR A 251 29.73 3.41 -3.19
CA TYR A 251 30.83 3.88 -4.03
C TYR A 251 32.17 3.77 -3.32
N GLN A 252 32.23 4.03 -2.03
CA GLN A 252 33.47 3.88 -1.26
C GLN A 252 33.99 2.45 -1.30
N ASP A 253 33.12 1.46 -1.12
CA ASP A 253 33.49 0.04 -1.13
C ASP A 253 33.92 -0.39 -2.55
N THR A 254 33.16 0.01 -3.58
CA THR A 254 33.46 -0.23 -5.00
C THR A 254 34.82 0.40 -5.39
N TYR A 255 35.07 1.64 -4.99
CA TYR A 255 36.34 2.35 -5.25
C TYR A 255 37.52 1.60 -4.63
N ASN A 256 37.41 1.20 -3.37
CA ASN A 256 38.45 0.46 -2.67
C ASN A 256 38.72 -0.89 -3.33
N GLN A 257 37.69 -1.59 -3.82
CA GLN A 257 37.85 -2.86 -4.54
C GLN A 257 38.59 -2.64 -5.85
N LEU A 258 38.14 -1.71 -6.70
CA LEU A 258 38.80 -1.42 -7.98
C LEU A 258 40.23 -0.91 -7.81
N ALA A 259 40.52 -0.19 -6.71
CA ALA A 259 41.85 0.25 -6.38
C ALA A 259 42.79 -0.92 -6.07
N ARG A 260 42.33 -1.90 -5.28
CA ARG A 260 43.08 -3.14 -4.95
C ARG A 260 43.38 -3.96 -6.22
N ASP A 261 42.42 -4.02 -7.13
CA ASP A 261 42.52 -4.81 -8.35
C ASP A 261 43.26 -4.05 -9.49
N HIS A 262 43.76 -2.86 -9.23
CA HIS A 262 44.42 -1.96 -10.20
C HIS A 262 43.53 -1.61 -11.42
N LEU A 263 42.20 -1.55 -11.21
CA LEU A 263 41.19 -1.30 -12.24
C LEU A 263 40.57 0.10 -12.21
N LEU A 264 41.06 0.99 -11.35
CA LEU A 264 40.53 2.37 -11.32
C LEU A 264 40.73 3.07 -12.67
N ALA A 265 39.66 3.70 -13.15
CA ALA A 265 39.73 4.57 -14.31
C ALA A 265 40.54 5.85 -14.01
N ALA A 266 41.28 6.35 -15.00
CA ALA A 266 41.95 7.64 -14.87
C ALA A 266 40.91 8.74 -14.63
N GLY A 267 41.08 9.51 -13.52
CA GLY A 267 40.16 10.57 -13.14
C GLY A 267 38.89 10.10 -12.41
N ALA A 268 38.85 8.85 -11.93
CA ALA A 268 37.75 8.39 -11.08
C ALA A 268 37.52 9.33 -9.89
N PRO A 269 36.28 9.75 -9.59
CA PRO A 269 36.02 10.63 -8.44
C PRO A 269 36.51 9.98 -7.15
N VAL A 270 37.15 10.75 -6.30
CA VAL A 270 37.50 10.27 -4.94
C VAL A 270 36.24 10.25 -4.09
N PRO A 271 35.94 9.16 -3.34
CA PRO A 271 34.78 9.13 -2.46
C PRO A 271 34.79 10.27 -1.45
N THR A 272 33.67 10.99 -1.33
CA THR A 272 33.52 12.15 -0.44
C THR A 272 33.03 11.78 0.96
N GLY A 273 32.65 10.51 1.17
CA GLY A 273 32.18 9.98 2.46
C GLY A 273 33.34 9.55 3.35
N GLY A 274 33.56 10.26 4.44
CA GLY A 274 34.50 9.87 5.50
C GLY A 274 33.83 8.96 6.53
N GLY A 275 34.00 7.66 6.43
CA GLY A 275 33.58 6.72 7.46
C GLY A 275 33.62 5.28 6.99
N ARG A 276 34.43 4.44 7.64
CA ARG A 276 34.36 2.97 7.45
C ARG A 276 32.93 2.51 7.75
N GLY A 277 32.14 2.27 6.71
CA GLY A 277 30.77 1.80 6.82
C GLY A 277 30.69 0.46 7.55
N PHE A 278 29.65 0.30 8.33
CA PHE A 278 29.33 -0.93 9.07
C PHE A 278 29.35 -2.20 8.17
N PHE A 279 29.11 -2.03 6.88
CA PHE A 279 29.05 -3.12 5.89
C PHE A 279 30.41 -3.67 5.47
N SER A 280 31.48 -2.90 5.50
CA SER A 280 32.82 -3.43 5.20
C SER A 280 33.28 -4.49 6.19
N ARG A 281 32.83 -4.40 7.44
CA ARG A 281 33.17 -5.39 8.47
C ARG A 281 32.35 -6.69 8.37
N ALA A 282 31.11 -6.60 7.88
CA ALA A 282 30.27 -7.78 7.68
C ALA A 282 30.73 -8.58 6.45
N TRP A 283 31.27 -7.89 5.44
CA TRP A 283 31.80 -8.53 4.23
C TRP A 283 33.07 -9.32 4.49
N ASP A 284 34.02 -8.74 5.21
CA ASP A 284 35.31 -9.41 5.60
C ASP A 284 35.09 -10.61 6.52
N SER A 285 33.89 -10.83 7.05
CA SER A 285 33.54 -11.98 7.89
C SER A 285 32.83 -13.13 7.14
N ILE A 286 32.47 -12.93 5.88
CA ILE A 286 31.72 -13.92 5.07
C ILE A 286 32.56 -14.51 3.93
N PHE A 287 33.64 -13.86 3.55
CA PHE A 287 34.63 -14.32 2.57
C PHE A 287 36.04 -14.32 3.19
#